data_d006ba241426d771366890516b72c2a0
#
_entry.id   d006ba241426d771366890516b72c2a0
#
_cell.length_a   1.000
_cell.length_b   1.000
_cell.length_c   1.000
_cell.angle_alpha   90.00
_cell.angle_beta   90.00
_cell.angle_gamma   90.00
#
_symmetry.space_group_name_H-M   'P 1'
#
loop_
_entity.id
_entity.type
_entity.pdbx_description
1 polymer ?
#
loop_
_entity_poly.entity_id
_entity_poly.type
_entity_poly.pdbx_seq_one_letter_code
_entity_poly.pdbx_strand_id
1 'polypeptide(L)'
;MADGPSRSVVIFGDGFLPHVAAQHSNLHSLASDGCCGFLALRSPAASDGNRSAEALIQLLDLYDADKEGKSFQTVSERFMGMNAALVTNSEQAVAVGSKAGFVVSRFQDLHEGIGAEDMPSKFLGMVGVGDSAGGKPFDLLFLHLVADNDLEKSPAISTEWMDSLVGKLKNAPAKNLLLVLILGYGNALSEVEIPEFIDQQLRQLRPRQSYSIKGGKPVEDISKDCSLLAVFHQKAVTRRDHCTCLQLEEFRQKCGNLTILADRFLHEVAFKLWKAPKYGA
;
A
#
# COMPACT_ATOMS: atom_id res chain seq x y z
N MET A 1 12.57 22.96 -5.15
CA MET A 1 11.54 21.87 -5.23
C MET A 1 12.00 20.74 -6.17
N ALA A 2 13.29 20.36 -6.07
CA ALA A 2 13.89 19.37 -6.98
C ALA A 2 13.79 17.90 -6.50
N ASP A 3 13.24 17.66 -5.32
CA ASP A 3 13.38 16.36 -4.63
C ASP A 3 12.07 15.54 -4.53
N GLY A 4 11.01 16.00 -5.18
CA GLY A 4 9.75 15.23 -5.24
C GLY A 4 9.92 13.97 -6.09
N PRO A 5 9.25 12.84 -5.72
CA PRO A 5 9.27 11.65 -6.54
C PRO A 5 8.51 11.90 -7.85
N SER A 6 9.02 11.35 -8.93
CA SER A 6 8.34 11.39 -10.24
C SER A 6 7.60 10.08 -10.54
N ARG A 7 7.88 9.03 -9.79
CA ARG A 7 7.35 7.68 -9.95
C ARG A 7 7.12 7.03 -8.59
N SER A 8 6.14 6.12 -8.52
CA SER A 8 5.89 5.36 -7.31
C SER A 8 5.68 3.88 -7.61
N VAL A 9 6.22 3.03 -6.75
CA VAL A 9 5.87 1.63 -6.62
C VAL A 9 5.20 1.45 -5.27
N VAL A 10 3.96 1.00 -5.27
CA VAL A 10 3.20 0.64 -4.09
C VAL A 10 3.06 -0.87 -4.05
N ILE A 11 3.42 -1.48 -2.94
CA ILE A 11 3.23 -2.91 -2.68
C ILE A 11 2.19 -3.03 -1.58
N PHE A 12 1.05 -3.63 -1.89
CA PHE A 12 0.06 -4.03 -0.89
C PHE A 12 0.08 -5.54 -0.77
N GLY A 13 0.67 -6.04 0.32
CA GLY A 13 0.72 -7.45 0.71
C GLY A 13 -0.37 -7.74 1.73
N ASP A 14 -1.51 -8.25 1.25
CA ASP A 14 -2.62 -8.61 2.12
C ASP A 14 -2.48 -10.04 2.61
N GLY A 15 -2.52 -10.23 3.94
CA GLY A 15 -2.26 -11.51 4.59
C GLY A 15 -0.77 -11.80 4.87
N PHE A 16 0.16 -10.95 4.47
CA PHE A 16 1.60 -11.18 4.69
C PHE A 16 2.09 -10.77 6.08
N LEU A 17 1.40 -9.86 6.75
CA LEU A 17 1.86 -9.32 8.03
C LEU A 17 2.11 -10.40 9.11
N PRO A 18 1.25 -11.43 9.28
CA PRO A 18 1.49 -12.51 10.26
C PRO A 18 2.73 -13.34 9.97
N HIS A 19 3.21 -13.35 8.72
CA HIS A 19 4.35 -14.16 8.29
C HIS A 19 5.68 -13.40 8.32
N VAL A 20 5.66 -12.10 8.68
CA VAL A 20 6.88 -11.31 8.82
C VAL A 20 7.63 -11.75 10.07
N ALA A 21 8.86 -12.24 9.87
CA ALA A 21 9.72 -12.76 10.92
C ALA A 21 11.11 -12.10 10.89
N ALA A 22 11.90 -12.29 11.92
CA ALA A 22 13.19 -11.61 12.11
C ALA A 22 14.19 -11.77 10.93
N GLN A 23 14.10 -12.86 10.16
CA GLN A 23 14.95 -13.10 9.00
C GLN A 23 14.64 -12.18 7.80
N HIS A 24 13.46 -11.56 7.73
CA HIS A 24 13.07 -10.66 6.63
C HIS A 24 13.73 -9.28 6.80
N SER A 25 15.04 -9.26 6.64
CA SER A 25 15.89 -8.10 6.96
C SER A 25 15.62 -6.88 6.08
N ASN A 26 15.22 -7.07 4.83
CA ASN A 26 14.92 -5.97 3.92
C ASN A 26 13.61 -5.27 4.31
N LEU A 27 12.59 -6.03 4.73
CA LEU A 27 11.33 -5.48 5.24
C LEU A 27 11.59 -4.64 6.49
N HIS A 28 12.37 -5.15 7.44
CA HIS A 28 12.74 -4.42 8.64
C HIS A 28 13.60 -3.18 8.32
N SER A 29 14.55 -3.33 7.40
CA SER A 29 15.38 -2.21 6.94
C SER A 29 14.56 -1.13 6.25
N LEU A 30 13.49 -1.48 5.51
CA LEU A 30 12.59 -0.50 4.92
C LEU A 30 11.85 0.29 6.03
N ALA A 31 11.34 -0.38 7.07
CA ALA A 31 10.70 0.27 8.20
C ALA A 31 11.65 1.21 8.95
N SER A 32 12.91 0.80 9.17
CA SER A 32 13.90 1.63 9.87
C SER A 32 14.36 2.86 9.09
N ASP A 33 14.26 2.83 7.76
CA ASP A 33 14.69 3.93 6.88
C ASP A 33 13.51 4.78 6.38
N GLY A 34 12.28 4.39 6.67
CA GLY A 34 11.06 4.99 6.17
C GLY A 34 10.25 5.79 7.18
N CYS A 35 9.19 6.40 6.67
CA CYS A 35 8.12 6.98 7.47
C CYS A 35 7.02 5.93 7.66
N CYS A 36 6.79 5.52 8.90
CA CYS A 36 5.91 4.43 9.28
C CYS A 36 4.59 4.97 9.85
N GLY A 37 3.50 4.24 9.63
CA GLY A 37 2.20 4.60 10.16
C GLY A 37 1.14 3.56 9.87
N PHE A 38 -0.11 3.91 10.16
CA PHE A 38 -1.27 3.08 9.94
C PHE A 38 -2.20 3.67 8.89
N LEU A 39 -2.82 2.80 8.10
CA LEU A 39 -3.94 3.13 7.24
C LEU A 39 -5.19 2.49 7.85
N ALA A 40 -6.08 3.30 8.41
CA ALA A 40 -7.31 2.82 9.04
C ALA A 40 -8.37 2.53 7.99
N LEU A 41 -8.91 1.33 7.99
CA LEU A 41 -10.03 0.94 7.16
C LEU A 41 -11.34 1.46 7.75
N ARG A 42 -12.31 1.74 6.89
CA ARG A 42 -13.70 2.05 7.26
C ARG A 42 -14.46 0.74 7.28
N SER A 43 -15.15 0.45 8.33
CA SER A 43 -15.89 -0.79 8.63
C SER A 43 -15.01 -2.04 8.71
N PRO A 44 -15.27 -2.96 9.63
CA PRO A 44 -14.65 -4.26 9.56
C PRO A 44 -15.04 -4.88 8.23
N ALA A 45 -14.04 -5.37 7.52
CA ALA A 45 -14.26 -6.13 6.30
C ALA A 45 -15.25 -7.27 6.58
N ALA A 46 -16.15 -7.49 5.64
CA ALA A 46 -17.16 -8.54 5.76
C ALA A 46 -16.51 -9.89 6.08
N SER A 47 -17.18 -10.69 6.90
CA SER A 47 -16.71 -12.00 7.35
C SER A 47 -16.64 -13.07 6.25
N ASP A 48 -17.02 -12.75 5.04
CA ASP A 48 -17.34 -13.65 3.94
C ASP A 48 -16.26 -13.75 2.84
N GLY A 49 -15.00 -13.58 3.19
CA GLY A 49 -13.88 -13.88 2.27
C GLY A 49 -13.53 -12.76 1.27
N ASN A 50 -14.20 -11.62 1.33
CA ASN A 50 -14.00 -10.50 0.38
C ASN A 50 -13.11 -9.36 0.94
N ARG A 51 -12.43 -9.61 2.05
CA ARG A 51 -11.66 -8.61 2.81
C ARG A 51 -10.59 -7.90 1.97
N SER A 52 -9.86 -8.67 1.19
CA SER A 52 -8.77 -8.16 0.37
C SER A 52 -9.26 -7.16 -0.68
N ALA A 53 -10.36 -7.49 -1.35
CA ALA A 53 -10.95 -6.58 -2.34
C ALA A 53 -11.51 -5.31 -1.69
N GLU A 54 -12.11 -5.40 -0.51
CA GLU A 54 -12.62 -4.24 0.24
C GLU A 54 -11.49 -3.31 0.71
N ALA A 55 -10.39 -3.88 1.20
CA ALA A 55 -9.22 -3.09 1.56
C ALA A 55 -8.62 -2.36 0.34
N LEU A 56 -8.53 -3.07 -0.81
CA LEU A 56 -8.08 -2.45 -2.06
C LEU A 56 -9.03 -1.34 -2.53
N ILE A 57 -10.35 -1.55 -2.49
CA ILE A 57 -11.36 -0.53 -2.84
C ILE A 57 -11.15 0.73 -2.00
N GLN A 58 -10.87 0.59 -0.70
CA GLN A 58 -10.59 1.72 0.16
C GLN A 58 -9.26 2.39 -0.17
N LEU A 59 -8.18 1.61 -0.34
CA LEU A 59 -6.86 2.14 -0.72
C LEU A 59 -6.88 2.89 -2.06
N LEU A 60 -7.78 2.52 -2.97
CA LEU A 60 -7.99 3.19 -4.24
C LEU A 60 -8.99 4.36 -4.17
N ASP A 61 -9.51 4.68 -2.95
CA ASP A 61 -10.52 5.73 -2.72
C ASP A 61 -11.79 5.54 -3.57
N LEU A 62 -12.30 4.32 -3.58
CA LEU A 62 -13.51 3.94 -4.34
C LEU A 62 -14.67 3.53 -3.41
N TYR A 63 -14.45 3.49 -2.11
CA TYR A 63 -15.39 2.94 -1.13
C TYR A 63 -16.77 3.60 -1.16
N ASP A 64 -16.84 4.94 -1.21
CA ASP A 64 -18.12 5.64 -1.21
C ASP A 64 -18.89 5.39 -2.52
N ALA A 65 -18.18 5.38 -3.67
CA ALA A 65 -18.80 5.09 -4.95
C ALA A 65 -19.28 3.64 -5.04
N ASP A 66 -18.54 2.70 -4.48
CA ASP A 66 -18.91 1.28 -4.44
C ASP A 66 -20.17 1.06 -3.57
N LYS A 67 -20.19 1.62 -2.37
CA LYS A 67 -21.35 1.57 -1.46
C LYS A 67 -22.62 2.21 -2.04
N GLU A 68 -22.46 3.28 -2.78
CA GLU A 68 -23.57 4.00 -3.41
C GLU A 68 -23.97 3.41 -4.77
N GLY A 69 -23.29 2.36 -5.26
CA GLY A 69 -23.53 1.75 -6.56
C GLY A 69 -23.28 2.72 -7.74
N LYS A 70 -22.42 3.72 -7.53
CA LYS A 70 -22.04 4.70 -8.56
C LYS A 70 -20.91 4.16 -9.44
N SER A 71 -20.82 4.69 -10.67
CA SER A 71 -19.66 4.44 -11.52
C SER A 71 -18.40 5.05 -10.92
N PHE A 72 -17.26 4.34 -11.03
CA PHE A 72 -15.98 4.87 -10.60
C PHE A 72 -15.47 5.91 -11.60
N GLN A 73 -14.97 7.02 -11.07
CA GLN A 73 -14.09 7.87 -11.85
C GLN A 73 -12.74 7.20 -11.98
N THR A 74 -12.15 7.25 -13.16
CA THR A 74 -10.85 6.64 -13.41
C THR A 74 -9.73 7.36 -12.65
N VAL A 75 -8.66 6.65 -12.36
CA VAL A 75 -7.46 7.21 -11.73
C VAL A 75 -6.90 8.41 -12.52
N SER A 76 -6.98 8.34 -13.84
CA SER A 76 -6.55 9.43 -14.74
C SER A 76 -7.41 10.68 -14.59
N GLU A 77 -8.74 10.52 -14.50
CA GLU A 77 -9.67 11.65 -14.33
C GLU A 77 -9.50 12.32 -12.95
N ARG A 78 -9.32 11.53 -11.89
CA ARG A 78 -9.18 12.04 -10.52
C ARG A 78 -7.83 12.70 -10.25
N PHE A 79 -6.77 12.27 -10.94
CA PHE A 79 -5.39 12.62 -10.60
C PHE A 79 -4.59 13.17 -11.80
N MET A 80 -5.06 14.26 -12.40
CA MET A 80 -4.37 15.04 -13.44
C MET A 80 -3.70 14.19 -14.51
N GLY A 81 -4.41 13.21 -15.06
CA GLY A 81 -3.90 12.35 -16.11
C GLY A 81 -2.85 11.34 -15.61
N MET A 82 -2.89 10.94 -14.34
CA MET A 82 -1.97 9.94 -13.80
C MET A 82 -2.10 8.61 -14.56
N ASN A 83 -0.96 8.16 -15.10
CA ASN A 83 -0.84 6.87 -15.77
C ASN A 83 -0.47 5.80 -14.74
N ALA A 84 -1.40 4.87 -14.45
CA ALA A 84 -1.24 3.90 -13.37
C ALA A 84 -1.45 2.47 -13.87
N ALA A 85 -0.61 1.55 -13.37
CA ALA A 85 -0.75 0.11 -13.57
C ALA A 85 -1.07 -0.59 -12.25
N LEU A 86 -1.88 -1.65 -12.32
CA LEU A 86 -2.15 -2.58 -11.23
C LEU A 86 -1.70 -3.97 -11.64
N VAL A 87 -0.84 -4.57 -10.82
CA VAL A 87 -0.46 -5.99 -10.94
C VAL A 87 -1.02 -6.73 -9.74
N THR A 88 -1.75 -7.82 -9.97
CA THR A 88 -2.39 -8.57 -8.89
C THR A 88 -2.51 -10.06 -9.18
N ASN A 89 -2.55 -10.88 -8.13
CA ASN A 89 -2.89 -12.30 -8.18
C ASN A 89 -4.37 -12.58 -7.81
N SER A 90 -5.19 -11.52 -7.64
CA SER A 90 -6.61 -11.64 -7.29
C SER A 90 -7.52 -11.25 -8.45
N GLU A 91 -8.42 -12.15 -8.87
CA GLU A 91 -9.40 -11.87 -9.93
C GLU A 91 -10.38 -10.75 -9.55
N GLN A 92 -10.72 -10.63 -8.27
CA GLN A 92 -11.57 -9.54 -7.80
C GLN A 92 -10.85 -8.20 -7.95
N ALA A 93 -9.56 -8.14 -7.62
CA ALA A 93 -8.74 -6.95 -7.79
C ALA A 93 -8.55 -6.57 -9.27
N VAL A 94 -8.50 -7.55 -10.19
CA VAL A 94 -8.52 -7.30 -11.64
C VAL A 94 -9.77 -6.52 -12.04
N ALA A 95 -10.94 -6.95 -11.56
CA ALA A 95 -12.21 -6.28 -11.88
C ALA A 95 -12.28 -4.85 -11.30
N VAL A 96 -11.82 -4.66 -10.05
CA VAL A 96 -11.78 -3.34 -9.39
C VAL A 96 -10.82 -2.40 -10.12
N GLY A 97 -9.60 -2.85 -10.38
CA GLY A 97 -8.57 -2.03 -11.05
C GLY A 97 -8.99 -1.61 -12.45
N SER A 98 -9.60 -2.51 -13.22
CA SER A 98 -10.11 -2.21 -14.58
C SER A 98 -11.19 -1.13 -14.54
N LYS A 99 -12.16 -1.24 -13.62
CA LYS A 99 -13.21 -0.22 -13.43
C LYS A 99 -12.63 1.13 -12.96
N ALA A 100 -11.55 1.10 -12.18
CA ALA A 100 -10.86 2.30 -11.71
C ALA A 100 -9.92 2.92 -12.76
N GLY A 101 -9.79 2.34 -13.94
CA GLY A 101 -8.99 2.87 -15.04
C GLY A 101 -7.48 2.62 -14.91
N PHE A 102 -7.08 1.59 -14.16
CA PHE A 102 -5.71 1.11 -14.20
C PHE A 102 -5.44 0.25 -15.43
N VAL A 103 -4.21 0.25 -15.91
CA VAL A 103 -3.71 -0.82 -16.79
C VAL A 103 -3.46 -2.04 -15.93
N VAL A 104 -4.30 -3.06 -16.06
CA VAL A 104 -4.26 -4.22 -15.17
C VAL A 104 -3.51 -5.38 -15.82
N SER A 105 -2.64 -6.02 -15.05
CA SER A 105 -1.94 -7.25 -15.41
C SER A 105 -2.07 -8.27 -14.28
N ARG A 106 -2.30 -9.53 -14.65
CA ARG A 106 -2.23 -10.61 -13.67
C ARG A 106 -0.76 -10.90 -13.35
N PHE A 107 -0.47 -11.16 -12.10
CA PHE A 107 0.88 -11.49 -11.67
C PHE A 107 1.42 -12.74 -12.37
N GLN A 108 0.57 -13.74 -12.56
CA GLN A 108 0.90 -14.99 -13.23
C GLN A 108 1.36 -14.74 -14.67
N ASP A 109 0.64 -13.91 -15.42
CA ASP A 109 0.95 -13.61 -16.83
C ASP A 109 2.31 -12.89 -16.96
N LEU A 110 2.66 -12.08 -15.96
CA LEU A 110 3.95 -11.40 -15.92
C LEU A 110 5.09 -12.31 -15.50
N HIS A 111 4.80 -13.34 -14.72
CA HIS A 111 5.79 -14.30 -14.21
C HIS A 111 6.10 -15.38 -15.25
N GLU A 112 5.22 -15.65 -16.21
CA GLU A 112 5.48 -16.63 -17.27
C GLU A 112 6.71 -16.23 -18.09
N GLY A 113 7.72 -17.11 -18.07
CA GLY A 113 8.98 -16.90 -18.81
C GLY A 113 9.99 -15.95 -18.16
N ILE A 114 9.71 -15.46 -16.95
CA ILE A 114 10.65 -14.61 -16.21
C ILE A 114 10.91 -15.23 -14.84
N GLY A 115 12.17 -15.37 -14.47
CA GLY A 115 12.56 -15.85 -13.14
C GLY A 115 12.05 -14.91 -12.03
N ALA A 116 11.70 -15.45 -10.87
CA ALA A 116 11.27 -14.66 -9.71
C ALA A 116 12.30 -13.57 -9.33
N GLU A 117 13.58 -13.80 -9.65
CA GLU A 117 14.68 -12.87 -9.39
C GLU A 117 14.68 -11.65 -10.31
N ASP A 118 14.07 -11.76 -11.50
CA ASP A 118 14.04 -10.69 -12.51
C ASP A 118 12.79 -9.80 -12.40
N MET A 119 11.77 -10.24 -11.66
CA MET A 119 10.55 -9.50 -11.46
C MET A 119 10.75 -8.07 -10.92
N PRO A 120 11.66 -7.81 -9.97
CA PRO A 120 11.94 -6.44 -9.52
C PRO A 120 12.45 -5.54 -10.64
N SER A 121 13.30 -6.04 -11.52
CA SER A 121 13.80 -5.30 -12.69
C SER A 121 12.67 -4.97 -13.67
N LYS A 122 11.75 -5.91 -13.90
CA LYS A 122 10.56 -5.69 -14.71
C LYS A 122 9.67 -4.59 -14.10
N PHE A 123 9.42 -4.62 -12.81
CA PHE A 123 8.62 -3.59 -12.13
C PHE A 123 9.27 -2.21 -12.17
N LEU A 124 10.60 -2.15 -11.99
CA LEU A 124 11.36 -0.91 -12.17
C LEU A 124 11.26 -0.39 -13.62
N GLY A 125 11.36 -1.28 -14.59
CA GLY A 125 11.19 -0.95 -16.01
C GLY A 125 9.81 -0.37 -16.31
N MET A 126 8.74 -0.89 -15.70
CA MET A 126 7.37 -0.38 -15.87
C MET A 126 7.24 1.09 -15.41
N VAL A 127 7.99 1.50 -14.39
CA VAL A 127 8.04 2.89 -13.91
C VAL A 127 9.19 3.71 -14.51
N GLY A 128 9.89 3.16 -15.51
CA GLY A 128 10.95 3.88 -16.23
C GLY A 128 12.25 4.01 -15.46
N VAL A 129 12.55 3.07 -14.57
CA VAL A 129 13.84 2.96 -13.87
C VAL A 129 14.63 1.80 -14.46
N GLY A 130 15.83 2.09 -14.99
CA GLY A 130 16.68 1.13 -15.71
C GLY A 130 16.45 1.14 -17.22
N ASP A 131 16.99 0.15 -17.91
CA ASP A 131 16.87 -0.01 -19.36
C ASP A 131 15.47 -0.51 -19.73
N SER A 132 14.56 0.42 -19.91
CA SER A 132 13.15 0.12 -20.22
C SER A 132 13.01 -0.13 -21.72
N ALA A 133 12.61 -1.31 -22.08
CA ALA A 133 12.19 -1.63 -23.44
C ALA A 133 10.76 -1.06 -23.68
N GLY A 134 10.69 0.04 -24.42
CA GLY A 134 9.55 0.40 -25.28
C GLY A 134 8.22 0.62 -24.61
N GLY A 135 7.94 1.86 -24.19
CA GLY A 135 6.62 2.30 -23.77
C GLY A 135 6.70 3.54 -22.88
N LYS A 136 5.57 4.27 -22.76
CA LYS A 136 5.48 5.37 -21.80
C LYS A 136 5.45 4.78 -20.39
N PRO A 137 6.41 5.12 -19.52
CA PRO A 137 6.44 4.57 -18.16
C PRO A 137 5.21 5.01 -17.35
N PHE A 138 4.81 4.16 -16.41
CA PHE A 138 3.74 4.49 -15.47
C PHE A 138 4.21 5.49 -14.41
N ASP A 139 3.33 6.39 -14.01
CA ASP A 139 3.56 7.28 -12.86
C ASP A 139 3.45 6.49 -11.55
N LEU A 140 2.53 5.51 -11.52
CA LEU A 140 2.26 4.63 -10.40
C LEU A 140 2.19 3.17 -10.85
N LEU A 141 2.96 2.31 -10.22
CA LEU A 141 2.78 0.86 -10.25
C LEU A 141 2.24 0.41 -8.89
N PHE A 142 1.04 -0.17 -8.89
CA PHE A 142 0.42 -0.74 -7.70
C PHE A 142 0.49 -2.27 -7.77
N LEU A 143 1.24 -2.89 -6.88
CA LEU A 143 1.34 -4.33 -6.73
C LEU A 143 0.40 -4.76 -5.60
N HIS A 144 -0.69 -5.44 -5.93
CA HIS A 144 -1.62 -6.02 -4.97
C HIS A 144 -1.42 -7.53 -4.93
N LEU A 145 -0.91 -8.01 -3.81
CA LEU A 145 -0.55 -9.41 -3.62
C LEU A 145 -1.30 -9.96 -2.41
N VAL A 146 -2.08 -10.98 -2.62
CA VAL A 146 -2.82 -11.69 -1.57
C VAL A 146 -2.04 -12.94 -1.22
N ALA A 147 -1.75 -13.11 0.08
CA ALA A 147 -1.13 -14.34 0.58
C ALA A 147 -2.13 -15.49 0.41
N ASP A 148 -1.67 -16.57 -0.20
CA ASP A 148 -2.46 -17.79 -0.26
C ASP A 148 -2.38 -18.48 1.10
N ASN A 149 -3.53 -18.94 1.63
CA ASN A 149 -3.57 -19.71 2.88
C ASN A 149 -2.85 -21.07 2.73
N ASP A 150 -2.52 -21.45 1.51
CA ASP A 150 -1.81 -22.67 1.14
C ASP A 150 -0.47 -22.28 0.49
N LEU A 151 0.45 -21.72 1.32
CA LEU A 151 1.81 -21.30 0.88
C LEU A 151 2.58 -22.42 0.18
N GLU A 152 2.18 -23.69 0.35
CA GLU A 152 2.76 -24.84 -0.34
C GLU A 152 2.35 -24.92 -1.81
N LYS A 153 1.22 -24.31 -2.19
CA LYS A 153 0.69 -24.42 -3.57
C LYS A 153 1.16 -23.33 -4.52
N SER A 154 1.63 -22.21 -4.00
CA SER A 154 2.14 -21.11 -4.83
C SER A 154 3.45 -20.54 -4.28
N PRO A 155 4.58 -21.25 -4.46
CA PRO A 155 5.88 -20.81 -3.96
C PRO A 155 6.36 -19.49 -4.59
N ALA A 156 5.67 -19.00 -5.61
CA ALA A 156 6.07 -17.81 -6.35
C ALA A 156 5.92 -16.51 -5.57
N ILE A 157 5.00 -16.45 -4.55
CA ILE A 157 4.73 -15.22 -3.79
C ILE A 157 4.80 -15.55 -2.30
N SER A 158 6.00 -15.78 -1.81
CA SER A 158 6.26 -15.98 -0.38
C SER A 158 6.69 -14.67 0.31
N THR A 159 6.74 -14.67 1.64
CA THR A 159 7.26 -13.53 2.40
C THR A 159 8.75 -13.30 2.14
N GLU A 160 9.53 -14.36 1.91
CA GLU A 160 10.93 -14.29 1.52
C GLU A 160 11.11 -13.65 0.14
N TRP A 161 10.24 -13.99 -0.81
CA TRP A 161 10.23 -13.34 -2.12
C TRP A 161 9.88 -11.86 -1.99
N MET A 162 8.89 -11.51 -1.18
CA MET A 162 8.53 -10.11 -0.92
C MET A 162 9.67 -9.35 -0.24
N ASP A 163 10.37 -9.97 0.72
CA ASP A 163 11.56 -9.38 1.34
C ASP A 163 12.64 -9.07 0.31
N SER A 164 12.94 -10.03 -0.56
CA SER A 164 13.91 -9.85 -1.66
C SER A 164 13.47 -8.75 -2.64
N LEU A 165 12.18 -8.73 -3.03
CA LEU A 165 11.61 -7.69 -3.90
C LEU A 165 11.80 -6.30 -3.30
N VAL A 166 11.41 -6.12 -2.03
CA VAL A 166 11.56 -4.85 -1.31
C VAL A 166 13.02 -4.43 -1.25
N GLY A 167 13.93 -5.35 -0.96
CA GLY A 167 15.36 -5.06 -0.93
C GLY A 167 15.89 -4.55 -2.27
N LYS A 168 15.52 -5.18 -3.38
CA LYS A 168 15.93 -4.77 -4.73
C LYS A 168 15.33 -3.41 -5.12
N LEU A 169 14.05 -3.17 -4.83
CA LEU A 169 13.39 -1.88 -5.11
C LEU A 169 13.95 -0.74 -4.27
N LYS A 170 14.19 -0.96 -2.98
CA LYS A 170 14.78 0.03 -2.08
C LYS A 170 16.18 0.45 -2.51
N ASN A 171 16.98 -0.51 -3.00
CA ASN A 171 18.36 -0.28 -3.41
C ASN A 171 18.49 0.13 -4.87
N ALA A 172 17.38 0.27 -5.60
CA ALA A 172 17.40 0.73 -6.99
C ALA A 172 18.10 2.10 -7.13
N PRO A 173 18.87 2.35 -8.21
CA PRO A 173 19.57 3.60 -8.44
C PRO A 173 18.63 4.72 -8.89
N ALA A 174 17.49 4.89 -8.20
CA ALA A 174 16.44 5.84 -8.54
C ALA A 174 16.16 6.78 -7.36
N LYS A 175 16.71 7.99 -7.41
CA LYS A 175 16.45 9.01 -6.38
C LYS A 175 15.00 9.50 -6.35
N ASN A 176 14.32 9.44 -7.50
CA ASN A 176 12.96 9.98 -7.68
C ASN A 176 11.88 8.91 -7.59
N LEU A 177 12.19 7.76 -7.01
CA LEU A 177 11.25 6.67 -6.79
C LEU A 177 10.69 6.73 -5.36
N LEU A 178 9.38 6.85 -5.23
CA LEU A 178 8.66 6.62 -4.00
C LEU A 178 8.31 5.13 -3.91
N LEU A 179 8.87 4.45 -2.93
CA LEU A 179 8.50 3.08 -2.58
C LEU A 179 7.55 3.12 -1.38
N VAL A 180 6.41 2.46 -1.51
CA VAL A 180 5.46 2.30 -0.41
C VAL A 180 5.19 0.82 -0.21
N LEU A 181 5.30 0.37 1.03
CA LEU A 181 4.90 -0.97 1.45
C LEU A 181 3.70 -0.85 2.37
N ILE A 182 2.65 -1.62 2.08
CA ILE A 182 1.46 -1.77 2.92
C ILE A 182 1.31 -3.24 3.24
N LEU A 183 1.20 -3.61 4.51
CA LEU A 183 0.95 -4.98 4.92
C LEU A 183 -0.32 -5.06 5.76
N GLY A 184 -1.13 -6.07 5.44
CA GLY A 184 -2.36 -6.42 6.14
C GLY A 184 -2.33 -7.83 6.71
N TYR A 185 -3.28 -8.11 7.58
CA TYR A 185 -3.49 -9.44 8.17
C TYR A 185 -4.29 -10.39 7.26
N GLY A 186 -4.91 -9.86 6.20
CA GLY A 186 -5.80 -10.65 5.36
C GLY A 186 -6.93 -11.28 6.16
N ASN A 187 -7.23 -12.53 5.87
CA ASN A 187 -8.27 -13.30 6.56
C ASN A 187 -7.87 -13.75 7.97
N ALA A 188 -6.58 -13.68 8.34
CA ALA A 188 -6.08 -14.07 9.66
C ALA A 188 -6.51 -13.12 10.80
N LEU A 189 -7.17 -12.00 10.48
CA LEU A 189 -7.61 -11.01 11.48
C LEU A 189 -8.63 -11.55 12.49
N SER A 190 -9.35 -12.63 12.17
CA SER A 190 -10.28 -13.30 13.10
C SER A 190 -9.58 -14.06 14.22
N GLU A 191 -8.28 -14.35 14.07
CA GLU A 191 -7.47 -15.11 15.01
C GLU A 191 -6.51 -14.25 15.85
N VAL A 192 -6.36 -12.97 15.48
CA VAL A 192 -5.47 -12.06 16.18
C VAL A 192 -6.28 -11.17 17.12
N GLU A 193 -6.21 -11.44 18.42
CA GLU A 193 -6.59 -10.46 19.43
C GLU A 193 -5.71 -9.22 19.26
N ILE A 194 -6.26 -8.16 18.71
CA ILE A 194 -5.58 -6.87 18.63
C ILE A 194 -5.74 -6.19 20.00
N PRO A 195 -4.72 -6.19 20.87
CA PRO A 195 -4.85 -5.60 22.18
C PRO A 195 -5.23 -4.12 22.07
N GLU A 196 -6.16 -3.64 22.88
CA GLU A 196 -6.48 -2.21 23.01
C GLU A 196 -5.28 -1.44 23.59
N PHE A 197 -4.18 -1.37 22.84
CA PHE A 197 -2.97 -0.71 23.28
C PHE A 197 -2.89 0.71 22.75
N ILE A 198 -3.45 1.62 23.52
CA ILE A 198 -2.94 2.97 23.51
C ILE A 198 -3.10 3.48 24.92
N ASP A 199 -1.97 3.80 25.55
CA ASP A 199 -1.96 4.60 26.75
C ASP A 199 -2.99 5.71 26.63
N GLN A 200 -3.94 5.77 27.57
CA GLN A 200 -5.01 6.78 27.56
C GLN A 200 -4.46 8.20 27.47
N GLN A 201 -3.26 8.46 27.98
CA GLN A 201 -2.59 9.76 27.92
C GLN A 201 -2.11 10.07 26.51
N LEU A 202 -1.61 9.09 25.76
CA LEU A 202 -1.24 9.26 24.34
C LEU A 202 -2.46 9.43 23.44
N ARG A 203 -3.62 8.89 23.80
CA ARG A 203 -4.89 9.16 23.09
C ARG A 203 -5.29 10.64 23.13
N GLN A 204 -4.99 11.35 24.22
CA GLN A 204 -5.28 12.78 24.35
C GLN A 204 -4.30 13.65 23.53
N LEU A 205 -3.07 13.19 23.32
CA LEU A 205 -2.05 13.90 22.55
C LEU A 205 -2.15 13.66 21.04
N ARG A 206 -3.01 12.73 20.61
CA ARG A 206 -3.27 12.55 19.17
C ARG A 206 -3.97 13.78 18.65
N PRO A 207 -3.37 14.58 17.76
CA PRO A 207 -4.12 15.58 17.06
C PRO A 207 -5.30 14.85 16.39
N ARG A 208 -6.51 15.33 16.59
CA ARG A 208 -7.66 14.88 15.80
C ARG A 208 -7.32 15.22 14.36
N GLN A 209 -6.93 14.21 13.63
CA GLN A 209 -6.50 14.37 12.26
C GLN A 209 -7.68 14.92 11.47
N SER A 210 -7.47 15.93 10.65
CA SER A 210 -8.45 16.44 9.68
C SER A 210 -8.98 15.36 8.74
N TYR A 211 -8.35 14.20 8.73
CA TYR A 211 -8.75 13.00 8.00
C TYR A 211 -10.04 12.34 8.48
N SER A 212 -10.51 12.64 9.68
CA SER A 212 -11.82 12.17 10.14
C SER A 212 -12.99 12.96 9.54
N ILE A 213 -12.72 13.91 8.63
CA ILE A 213 -13.74 14.71 7.95
C ILE A 213 -13.57 14.53 6.44
N LYS A 214 -14.63 14.16 5.73
CA LYS A 214 -14.68 14.06 4.27
C LYS A 214 -15.89 14.85 3.76
N GLY A 215 -15.66 15.78 2.82
CA GLY A 215 -16.73 16.64 2.30
C GLY A 215 -17.43 17.49 3.37
N GLY A 216 -16.69 17.91 4.41
CA GLY A 216 -17.23 18.71 5.53
C GLY A 216 -18.04 17.92 6.56
N LYS A 217 -18.16 16.61 6.42
CA LYS A 217 -18.87 15.72 7.36
C LYS A 217 -17.88 14.80 8.10
N PRO A 218 -18.13 14.52 9.39
CA PRO A 218 -17.37 13.48 10.09
C PRO A 218 -17.50 12.15 9.34
N VAL A 219 -16.38 11.44 9.21
CA VAL A 219 -16.36 10.07 8.71
C VAL A 219 -16.78 9.17 9.87
N GLU A 220 -17.92 8.53 9.72
CA GLU A 220 -18.38 7.47 10.61
C GLU A 220 -17.78 6.13 10.18
N ASP A 221 -17.87 5.11 11.02
CA ASP A 221 -17.43 3.74 10.72
C ASP A 221 -15.91 3.53 10.56
N ILE A 222 -15.09 4.38 11.17
CA ILE A 222 -13.64 4.12 11.21
C ILE A 222 -13.40 2.94 12.14
N SER A 223 -12.94 1.82 11.56
CA SER A 223 -12.59 0.65 12.35
C SER A 223 -11.31 0.91 13.16
N LYS A 224 -11.37 0.63 14.46
CA LYS A 224 -10.19 0.69 15.34
C LYS A 224 -9.27 -0.52 15.15
N ASP A 225 -9.82 -1.61 14.62
CA ASP A 225 -9.21 -2.94 14.66
C ASP A 225 -8.66 -3.38 13.30
N CYS A 226 -9.04 -2.71 12.21
CA CYS A 226 -8.64 -3.05 10.85
C CYS A 226 -7.67 -2.00 10.29
N SER A 227 -6.47 -1.96 10.84
CA SER A 227 -5.42 -1.08 10.36
C SER A 227 -4.41 -1.86 9.53
N LEU A 228 -3.96 -1.22 8.45
CA LEU A 228 -2.86 -1.69 7.64
C LEU A 228 -1.58 -0.99 8.09
N LEU A 229 -0.47 -1.71 8.18
CA LEU A 229 0.83 -1.10 8.40
C LEU A 229 1.35 -0.53 7.09
N ALA A 230 1.80 0.72 7.09
CA ALA A 230 2.34 1.37 5.91
C ALA A 230 3.71 1.98 6.17
N VAL A 231 4.61 1.81 5.21
CA VAL A 231 5.94 2.42 5.19
C VAL A 231 6.10 3.18 3.88
N PHE A 232 6.43 4.46 3.97
CA PHE A 232 6.79 5.31 2.84
C PHE A 232 8.29 5.53 2.84
N HIS A 233 8.94 5.31 1.71
CA HIS A 233 10.37 5.51 1.56
C HIS A 233 10.71 6.15 0.21
N GLN A 234 11.45 7.25 0.27
CA GLN A 234 12.15 7.83 -0.87
C GLN A 234 13.58 8.15 -0.43
N LYS A 235 14.56 7.64 -1.14
CA LYS A 235 15.98 7.75 -0.80
C LYS A 235 16.39 9.21 -0.61
N ALA A 236 16.97 9.51 0.55
CA ALA A 236 17.47 10.83 0.96
C ALA A 236 16.40 11.92 1.11
N VAL A 237 15.11 11.61 1.04
CA VAL A 237 14.01 12.59 1.14
C VAL A 237 13.09 12.26 2.31
N THR A 238 12.67 11.00 2.44
CA THR A 238 11.75 10.60 3.51
C THR A 238 12.44 10.70 4.86
N ARG A 239 11.74 11.32 5.83
CA ARG A 239 12.20 11.29 7.23
C ARG A 239 12.23 9.85 7.72
N ARG A 240 13.12 9.58 8.65
CA ARG A 240 13.13 8.31 9.39
C ARG A 240 12.35 8.48 10.67
N ASP A 241 11.49 7.52 10.94
CA ASP A 241 10.80 7.42 12.22
C ASP A 241 11.60 6.53 13.19
N HIS A 242 11.07 6.33 14.38
CA HIS A 242 11.78 5.54 15.42
C HIS A 242 11.60 4.03 15.28
N CYS A 243 10.88 3.55 14.26
CA CYS A 243 10.72 2.11 14.01
C CYS A 243 12.05 1.48 13.60
N THR A 244 12.32 0.31 14.15
CA THR A 244 13.49 -0.51 13.81
C THR A 244 13.10 -1.79 13.08
N CYS A 245 11.84 -2.21 13.21
CA CYS A 245 11.33 -3.40 12.55
C CYS A 245 9.87 -3.22 12.10
N LEU A 246 9.46 -4.06 11.15
CA LEU A 246 8.11 -4.11 10.61
C LEU A 246 7.28 -5.08 11.45
N GLN A 247 6.78 -4.61 12.58
CA GLN A 247 5.95 -5.37 13.51
C GLN A 247 4.84 -4.50 14.06
N LEU A 248 3.65 -5.08 14.27
CA LEU A 248 2.48 -4.35 14.74
C LEU A 248 2.72 -3.65 16.07
N GLU A 249 3.34 -4.36 17.03
CA GLU A 249 3.58 -3.83 18.37
C GLU A 249 4.52 -2.62 18.32
N GLU A 250 5.58 -2.71 17.53
CA GLU A 250 6.51 -1.59 17.39
C GLU A 250 5.86 -0.37 16.73
N PHE A 251 5.03 -0.60 15.70
CA PHE A 251 4.27 0.49 15.07
C PHE A 251 3.30 1.13 16.05
N ARG A 252 2.64 0.36 16.92
CA ARG A 252 1.75 0.90 17.95
C ARG A 252 2.49 1.79 18.95
N GLN A 253 3.62 1.33 19.41
CA GLN A 253 4.43 2.06 20.40
C GLN A 253 5.04 3.33 19.80
N LYS A 254 5.54 3.28 18.57
CA LYS A 254 6.37 4.34 18.00
C LYS A 254 5.64 5.18 16.95
N CYS A 255 4.66 4.63 16.24
CA CYS A 255 4.01 5.27 15.09
C CYS A 255 2.50 5.46 15.25
N GLY A 256 1.94 5.21 16.42
CA GLY A 256 0.50 5.24 16.65
C GLY A 256 -0.19 6.58 16.36
N ASN A 257 0.56 7.68 16.28
CA ASN A 257 0.04 8.99 15.92
C ASN A 257 0.01 9.24 14.41
N LEU A 258 0.59 8.37 13.61
CA LEU A 258 0.69 8.50 12.16
C LEU A 258 -0.37 7.63 11.48
N THR A 259 -1.62 7.81 11.88
CA THR A 259 -2.76 7.08 11.31
C THR A 259 -3.56 8.00 10.39
N ILE A 260 -3.78 7.57 9.16
CA ILE A 260 -4.70 8.21 8.21
C ILE A 260 -5.74 7.19 7.75
N LEU A 261 -6.86 7.67 7.20
CA LEU A 261 -7.83 6.77 6.58
C LEU A 261 -7.25 6.12 5.32
N ALA A 262 -7.55 4.86 5.09
CA ALA A 262 -7.09 4.12 3.92
C ALA A 262 -7.57 4.77 2.61
N ASP A 263 -8.76 5.36 2.59
CA ASP A 263 -9.30 6.08 1.41
C ASP A 263 -8.58 7.39 1.08
N ARG A 264 -7.64 7.84 1.94
CA ARG A 264 -6.78 9.00 1.68
C ARG A 264 -5.43 8.60 1.07
N PHE A 265 -5.11 7.33 1.11
CA PHE A 265 -3.80 6.83 0.71
C PHE A 265 -3.43 7.18 -0.73
N LEU A 266 -4.32 6.88 -1.69
CA LEU A 266 -4.02 7.12 -3.10
C LEU A 266 -3.86 8.61 -3.40
N HIS A 267 -4.65 9.47 -2.73
CA HIS A 267 -4.51 10.92 -2.84
C HIS A 267 -3.15 11.42 -2.33
N GLU A 268 -2.67 10.88 -1.19
CA GLU A 268 -1.33 11.21 -0.66
C GLU A 268 -0.22 10.81 -1.64
N VAL A 269 -0.33 9.63 -2.27
CA VAL A 269 0.62 9.20 -3.29
C VAL A 269 0.55 10.14 -4.50
N ALA A 270 -0.66 10.43 -5.00
CA ALA A 270 -0.85 11.33 -6.14
C ALA A 270 -0.34 12.75 -5.84
N PHE A 271 -0.56 13.27 -4.64
CA PHE A 271 0.00 14.55 -4.21
C PHE A 271 1.53 14.56 -4.25
N LYS A 272 2.18 13.52 -3.74
CA LYS A 272 3.65 13.39 -3.81
C LYS A 272 4.16 13.32 -5.23
N LEU A 273 3.41 12.74 -6.15
CA LEU A 273 3.72 12.66 -7.59
C LEU A 273 3.33 13.93 -8.38
N TRP A 274 2.88 15.00 -7.73
CA TRP A 274 2.36 16.22 -8.37
C TRP A 274 1.15 15.98 -9.28
N LYS A 275 0.36 14.95 -8.98
CA LYS A 275 -0.86 14.56 -9.70
C LYS A 275 -2.13 14.93 -8.95
N ALA A 276 -2.03 15.53 -7.78
CA ALA A 276 -3.16 16.04 -7.01
C ALA A 276 -2.76 17.30 -6.24
N PRO A 277 -3.69 18.23 -5.96
CA PRO A 277 -3.44 19.33 -5.05
C PRO A 277 -3.26 18.81 -3.62
N LYS A 278 -2.64 19.64 -2.76
CA LYS A 278 -2.54 19.31 -1.35
C LYS A 278 -3.93 19.14 -0.76
N TYR A 279 -4.11 18.11 0.06
CA TYR A 279 -5.38 17.82 0.70
C TYR A 279 -5.80 18.99 1.61
N GLY A 280 -7.01 19.53 1.42
CA GLY A 280 -7.53 20.66 2.20
C GLY A 280 -7.08 22.04 1.73
N ALA A 281 -6.50 22.12 0.53
CA ALA A 281 -6.23 23.40 -0.13
C ALA A 281 -7.40 23.79 -1.06
#